data_220b5ee62404c2b2dee4b630e22c8c87
#
_entry.id   220b5ee62404c2b2dee4b630e22c8c87
#
_cell.length_a   1.000
_cell.length_b   1.000
_cell.length_c   1.000
_cell.angle_alpha   90.00
_cell.angle_beta   90.00
_cell.angle_gamma   90.00
#
_symmetry.space_group_name_H-M   'P 1'
#
loop_
_entity.id
_entity.type
_entity.pdbx_description
1 polymer ?
#
loop_
_entity_poly.entity_id
_entity_poly.type
_entity_poly.pdbx_seq_one_letter_code
_entity_poly.pdbx_strand_id
1 'polypeptide(L)'
;LVNGQGMRALQAAGITVASGLMQDQAEALNVGFIKRMTVGLPWVRVKLATSLDGRTALANGVSQWISNAESRADVQHWRARSSAILTGVGTVLSDDPQLTVRDRTIELMDRQPLRVICDSQLRTPSTARLLQSEGVLVYTQSHPELMGKAEVVRVGTDEKARVDLLAVLKDLGLRGCNEVLVEAGATLSGR
;
A
#
# COMPACT_ATOMS: atom_id res chain seq x y z
N LEU A 1 -3.80 -25.85 -0.53
CA LEU A 1 -2.57 -25.48 0.19
C LEU A 1 -1.66 -26.69 0.26
N VAL A 2 -0.42 -26.55 -0.20
CA VAL A 2 0.55 -27.66 -0.35
C VAL A 2 0.96 -28.25 1.00
N ASN A 3 1.02 -27.42 2.05
CA ASN A 3 1.19 -27.79 3.48
C ASN A 3 2.16 -28.95 3.75
N GLY A 4 3.35 -28.92 3.13
CA GLY A 4 4.39 -29.94 3.28
C GLY A 4 4.13 -31.26 2.53
N GLN A 5 3.08 -31.38 1.74
CA GLN A 5 2.78 -32.61 1.00
C GLN A 5 3.91 -33.00 0.02
N GLY A 6 4.53 -32.02 -0.65
CA GLY A 6 5.66 -32.26 -1.54
C GLY A 6 6.86 -32.88 -0.80
N MET A 7 7.20 -32.35 0.37
CA MET A 7 8.28 -32.91 1.19
C MET A 7 7.98 -34.36 1.61
N ARG A 8 6.76 -34.62 2.07
CA ARG A 8 6.34 -35.98 2.44
C ARG A 8 6.38 -36.95 1.25
N ALA A 9 5.99 -36.50 0.07
CA ALA A 9 6.05 -37.33 -1.15
C ALA A 9 7.49 -37.66 -1.52
N LEU A 10 8.42 -36.71 -1.45
CA LEU A 10 9.86 -36.94 -1.69
C LEU A 10 10.45 -37.91 -0.66
N GLN A 11 10.13 -37.73 0.61
CA GLN A 11 10.59 -38.64 1.66
C GLN A 11 10.05 -40.06 1.48
N ALA A 12 8.77 -40.20 1.10
CA ALA A 12 8.17 -41.50 0.79
C ALA A 12 8.81 -42.19 -0.41
N ALA A 13 9.36 -41.41 -1.35
CA ALA A 13 10.15 -41.92 -2.49
C ALA A 13 11.62 -42.22 -2.12
N GLY A 14 12.00 -42.17 -0.84
CA GLY A 14 13.37 -42.47 -0.38
C GLY A 14 14.36 -41.31 -0.58
N ILE A 15 13.91 -40.11 -0.93
CA ILE A 15 14.76 -38.94 -1.13
C ILE A 15 14.97 -38.23 0.22
N THR A 16 16.24 -38.01 0.57
CA THR A 16 16.57 -37.22 1.76
C THR A 16 16.19 -35.74 1.52
N VAL A 17 15.35 -35.19 2.41
CA VAL A 17 14.87 -33.80 2.32
C VAL A 17 15.28 -33.05 3.58
N ALA A 18 15.92 -31.89 3.38
CA ALA A 18 16.19 -30.91 4.45
C ALA A 18 15.47 -29.61 4.15
N SER A 19 15.08 -28.89 5.19
CA SER A 19 14.45 -27.58 5.10
C SER A 19 15.07 -26.63 6.12
N GLY A 20 14.80 -25.32 5.97
CA GLY A 20 15.29 -24.29 6.86
C GLY A 20 16.66 -23.70 6.49
N LEU A 21 17.27 -24.14 5.40
CA LEU A 21 18.48 -23.49 4.90
C LEU A 21 18.18 -22.05 4.49
N MET A 22 18.93 -21.07 5.05
CA MET A 22 18.75 -19.64 4.84
C MET A 22 17.31 -19.16 5.14
N GLN A 23 16.67 -19.74 6.15
CA GLN A 23 15.26 -19.44 6.48
C GLN A 23 15.03 -17.96 6.73
N ASP A 24 15.86 -17.30 7.54
CA ASP A 24 15.70 -15.88 7.90
C ASP A 24 15.79 -14.97 6.67
N GLN A 25 16.71 -15.27 5.76
CA GLN A 25 16.85 -14.52 4.51
C GLN A 25 15.64 -14.74 3.59
N ALA A 26 15.13 -15.96 3.50
CA ALA A 26 13.94 -16.29 2.71
C ALA A 26 12.69 -15.62 3.29
N GLU A 27 12.54 -15.56 4.61
CA GLU A 27 11.45 -14.87 5.29
C GLU A 27 11.54 -13.35 5.08
N ALA A 28 12.73 -12.76 5.16
CA ALA A 28 12.94 -11.33 4.91
C ALA A 28 12.55 -10.89 3.49
N LEU A 29 12.79 -11.76 2.49
CA LEU A 29 12.34 -11.51 1.11
C LEU A 29 10.83 -11.61 0.93
N ASN A 30 10.15 -12.41 1.77
CA ASN A 30 8.74 -12.75 1.64
C ASN A 30 7.86 -12.22 2.77
N VAL A 31 8.33 -11.22 3.52
CA VAL A 31 7.68 -10.71 4.74
C VAL A 31 6.20 -10.38 4.54
N GLY A 32 5.84 -9.76 3.41
CA GLY A 32 4.46 -9.40 3.09
C GLY A 32 3.58 -10.61 2.83
N PHE A 33 4.06 -11.58 2.05
CA PHE A 33 3.34 -12.83 1.81
C PHE A 33 3.13 -13.62 3.10
N ILE A 34 4.18 -13.78 3.89
CA ILE A 34 4.12 -14.52 5.16
C ILE A 34 3.11 -13.86 6.11
N LYS A 35 3.21 -12.54 6.30
CA LYS A 35 2.29 -11.81 7.18
C LYS A 35 0.83 -11.94 6.72
N ARG A 36 0.57 -11.82 5.41
CA ARG A 36 -0.79 -12.00 4.90
C ARG A 36 -1.32 -13.41 5.11
N MET A 37 -0.48 -14.44 4.91
CA MET A 37 -0.89 -15.83 5.08
C MET A 37 -1.07 -16.25 6.54
N THR A 38 -0.32 -15.66 7.47
CA THR A 38 -0.37 -16.03 8.89
C THR A 38 -1.32 -15.16 9.73
N VAL A 39 -1.45 -13.87 9.36
CA VAL A 39 -2.22 -12.87 10.14
C VAL A 39 -3.41 -12.32 9.36
N GLY A 40 -3.47 -12.54 8.04
CA GLY A 40 -4.52 -11.99 7.17
C GLY A 40 -4.32 -10.51 6.80
N LEU A 41 -3.20 -9.91 7.18
CA LEU A 41 -2.90 -8.49 6.96
C LEU A 41 -1.68 -8.31 6.05
N PRO A 42 -1.65 -7.30 5.18
CA PRO A 42 -0.46 -6.96 4.43
C PRO A 42 0.66 -6.44 5.33
N TRP A 43 1.90 -6.49 4.84
CA TRP A 43 3.00 -5.72 5.40
C TRP A 43 2.84 -4.25 5.04
N VAL A 44 2.84 -3.38 6.06
CA VAL A 44 2.70 -1.93 5.86
C VAL A 44 4.07 -1.27 5.95
N ARG A 45 4.40 -0.49 4.93
CA ARG A 45 5.57 0.35 4.85
C ARG A 45 5.13 1.81 4.77
N VAL A 46 5.60 2.64 5.68
CA VAL A 46 5.28 4.08 5.67
C VAL A 46 6.47 4.85 5.09
N LYS A 47 6.22 5.62 4.03
CA LYS A 47 7.21 6.54 3.44
C LYS A 47 6.90 7.96 3.89
N LEU A 48 7.85 8.57 4.55
CA LEU A 48 7.80 9.97 4.93
C LEU A 48 8.98 10.73 4.29
N ALA A 49 8.72 11.97 3.84
CA ALA A 49 9.77 12.92 3.53
C ALA A 49 9.81 13.93 4.67
N THR A 50 10.95 14.00 5.36
CA THR A 50 11.12 14.88 6.52
C THR A 50 12.43 15.64 6.44
N SER A 51 12.46 16.83 7.04
CA SER A 51 13.71 17.50 7.38
C SER A 51 14.45 16.75 8.50
N LEU A 52 15.67 17.16 8.80
CA LEU A 52 16.48 16.50 9.82
C LEU A 52 15.85 16.57 11.23
N ASP A 53 15.06 17.61 11.50
CA ASP A 53 14.27 17.77 12.73
C ASP A 53 12.87 17.12 12.66
N GLY A 54 12.61 16.27 11.66
CA GLY A 54 11.40 15.46 11.56
C GLY A 54 10.16 16.19 11.01
N ARG A 55 10.29 17.38 10.44
CA ARG A 55 9.16 18.14 9.90
C ARG A 55 8.83 17.70 8.47
N THR A 56 7.56 17.53 8.20
CA THR A 56 7.04 17.12 6.86
C THR A 56 6.65 18.32 5.98
N ALA A 57 6.62 19.53 6.53
CA ALA A 57 6.34 20.79 5.83
C ALA A 57 6.90 21.98 6.61
N LEU A 58 7.07 23.11 5.94
CA LEU A 58 7.33 24.40 6.57
C LEU A 58 6.08 24.90 7.32
N ALA A 59 6.24 25.91 8.17
CA ALA A 59 5.14 26.52 8.93
C ALA A 59 4.02 27.10 8.03
N ASN A 60 4.33 27.48 6.80
CA ASN A 60 3.38 27.93 5.78
C ASN A 60 2.76 26.80 4.95
N GLY A 61 3.03 25.53 5.29
CA GLY A 61 2.50 24.35 4.60
C GLY A 61 3.28 23.90 3.36
N VAL A 62 4.32 24.62 2.92
CA VAL A 62 5.15 24.21 1.78
C VAL A 62 5.95 22.96 2.14
N SER A 63 5.80 21.89 1.33
CA SER A 63 6.46 20.57 1.52
C SER A 63 7.34 20.13 0.35
N GLN A 64 7.44 20.92 -0.71
CA GLN A 64 8.22 20.59 -1.92
C GLN A 64 9.43 21.51 -2.03
N TRP A 65 10.69 21.01 -2.26
CA TRP A 65 11.09 19.60 -2.26
C TRP A 65 11.96 19.32 -1.03
N ILE A 66 11.53 18.41 -0.16
CA ILE A 66 12.31 18.02 1.03
C ILE A 66 13.38 16.99 0.66
N SER A 67 13.08 16.09 -0.28
CA SER A 67 13.98 15.03 -0.75
C SER A 67 14.55 15.34 -2.14
N ASN A 68 15.77 14.84 -2.41
CA ASN A 68 16.45 14.98 -3.69
C ASN A 68 15.87 14.06 -4.79
N ALA A 69 16.44 14.13 -6.00
CA ALA A 69 15.97 13.35 -7.15
C ALA A 69 16.18 11.84 -6.95
N GLU A 70 17.32 11.45 -6.38
CA GLU A 70 17.66 10.05 -6.11
C GLU A 70 16.69 9.41 -5.12
N SER A 71 16.36 10.10 -4.04
CA SER A 71 15.34 9.62 -3.08
C SER A 71 13.97 9.47 -3.74
N ARG A 72 13.61 10.37 -4.66
CA ARG A 72 12.34 10.26 -5.39
C ARG A 72 12.37 9.12 -6.43
N ALA A 73 13.53 8.82 -7.01
CA ALA A 73 13.70 7.64 -7.87
C ALA A 73 13.58 6.35 -7.05
N ASP A 74 14.17 6.27 -5.86
CA ASP A 74 14.03 5.11 -4.97
C ASP A 74 12.56 4.82 -4.61
N VAL A 75 11.74 5.87 -4.41
CA VAL A 75 10.30 5.71 -4.17
C VAL A 75 9.60 4.97 -5.32
N GLN A 76 10.06 5.10 -6.58
CA GLN A 76 9.47 4.35 -7.70
C GLN A 76 9.69 2.84 -7.55
N HIS A 77 10.85 2.40 -7.04
CA HIS A 77 11.12 0.99 -6.73
C HIS A 77 10.22 0.48 -5.60
N TRP A 78 10.03 1.28 -4.54
CA TRP A 78 9.12 0.92 -3.46
C TRP A 78 7.67 0.81 -3.92
N ARG A 79 7.23 1.70 -4.82
CA ARG A 79 5.91 1.61 -5.46
C ARG A 79 5.77 0.35 -6.29
N ALA A 80 6.77 0.05 -7.13
CA ALA A 80 6.76 -1.13 -8.01
C ALA A 80 6.70 -2.45 -7.22
N ARG A 81 7.40 -2.51 -6.09
CA ARG A 81 7.38 -3.65 -5.17
C ARG A 81 6.02 -3.83 -4.49
N SER A 82 5.31 -2.75 -4.23
CA SER A 82 4.08 -2.77 -3.43
C SER A 82 2.89 -3.31 -4.22
N SER A 83 1.99 -4.01 -3.53
CA SER A 83 0.69 -4.44 -4.08
C SER A 83 -0.29 -3.26 -4.15
N ALA A 84 -0.20 -2.33 -3.19
CA ALA A 84 -1.03 -1.15 -3.11
C ALA A 84 -0.26 0.06 -2.56
N ILE A 85 -0.64 1.25 -3.01
CA ILE A 85 -0.18 2.54 -2.46
C ILE A 85 -1.38 3.21 -1.80
N LEU A 86 -1.27 3.47 -0.50
CA LEU A 86 -2.34 4.02 0.31
C LEU A 86 -2.06 5.48 0.67
N THR A 87 -3.06 6.32 0.48
CA THR A 87 -3.01 7.74 0.84
C THR A 87 -4.29 8.19 1.53
N GLY A 88 -4.28 9.39 2.10
CA GLY A 88 -5.46 10.05 2.64
C GLY A 88 -5.96 11.15 1.70
N VAL A 89 -7.25 11.47 1.82
CA VAL A 89 -7.87 12.55 1.02
C VAL A 89 -7.15 13.89 1.17
N GLY A 90 -6.54 14.18 2.31
CA GLY A 90 -5.74 15.40 2.49
C GLY A 90 -4.62 15.53 1.47
N THR A 91 -3.88 14.44 1.21
CA THR A 91 -2.83 14.41 0.18
C THR A 91 -3.40 14.55 -1.23
N VAL A 92 -4.56 13.96 -1.48
CA VAL A 92 -5.24 14.12 -2.78
C VAL A 92 -5.62 15.57 -3.04
N LEU A 93 -6.17 16.23 -2.03
CA LEU A 93 -6.61 17.64 -2.12
C LEU A 93 -5.44 18.63 -2.26
N SER A 94 -4.29 18.35 -1.61
CA SER A 94 -3.13 19.24 -1.64
C SER A 94 -2.26 19.05 -2.87
N ASP A 95 -2.03 17.82 -3.31
CA ASP A 95 -0.97 17.48 -4.25
C ASP A 95 -1.47 16.91 -5.58
N ASP A 96 -2.77 16.54 -5.66
CA ASP A 96 -3.37 15.82 -6.81
C ASP A 96 -2.45 14.74 -7.40
N PRO A 97 -2.02 13.77 -6.60
CA PRO A 97 -1.00 12.81 -7.00
C PRO A 97 -1.57 11.75 -7.93
N GLN A 98 -0.72 11.17 -8.79
CA GLN A 98 -1.09 9.99 -9.58
C GLN A 98 -0.90 8.67 -8.83
N LEU A 99 0.08 8.61 -7.93
CA LEU A 99 0.48 7.40 -7.18
C LEU A 99 0.75 6.19 -8.08
N THR A 100 1.39 6.42 -9.21
CA THR A 100 1.79 5.39 -10.18
C THR A 100 3.30 5.24 -10.21
N VAL A 101 3.77 4.07 -10.66
CA VAL A 101 5.16 3.90 -11.06
C VAL A 101 5.32 4.53 -12.44
N ARG A 102 6.25 5.49 -12.55
CA ARG A 102 6.47 6.29 -13.77
C ARG A 102 7.88 6.15 -14.32
N ASP A 103 8.75 5.51 -13.58
CA ASP A 103 10.09 5.19 -14.05
C ASP A 103 10.01 4.05 -15.07
N ARG A 104 10.34 4.35 -16.32
CA ARG A 104 10.27 3.41 -17.44
C ARG A 104 11.36 2.35 -17.41
N THR A 105 12.38 2.51 -16.57
CA THR A 105 13.43 1.52 -16.39
C THR A 105 13.01 0.37 -15.47
N ILE A 106 11.90 0.56 -14.73
CA ILE A 106 11.34 -0.45 -13.84
C ILE A 106 10.33 -1.28 -14.60
N GLU A 107 10.62 -2.57 -14.75
CA GLU A 107 9.72 -3.53 -15.37
C GLU A 107 8.57 -3.88 -14.41
N LEU A 108 7.33 -3.66 -14.85
CA LEU A 108 6.13 -3.86 -14.03
C LEU A 108 5.31 -5.09 -14.45
N MET A 109 5.71 -5.79 -15.52
CA MET A 109 4.93 -6.91 -16.09
C MET A 109 3.44 -6.52 -16.26
N ASP A 110 3.19 -5.33 -16.82
CA ASP A 110 1.87 -4.71 -17.05
C ASP A 110 1.03 -4.46 -15.78
N ARG A 111 1.63 -4.52 -14.59
CA ARG A 111 0.94 -4.36 -13.32
C ARG A 111 1.32 -3.08 -12.58
N GLN A 112 0.43 -2.10 -12.55
CA GLN A 112 0.52 -0.99 -11.58
C GLN A 112 0.01 -1.43 -10.19
N PRO A 113 0.55 -0.90 -9.09
CA PRO A 113 -0.03 -1.09 -7.76
C PRO A 113 -1.44 -0.50 -7.69
N LEU A 114 -2.32 -1.10 -6.88
CA LEU A 114 -3.60 -0.48 -6.54
C LEU A 114 -3.37 0.87 -5.87
N ARG A 115 -4.19 1.86 -6.20
CA ARG A 115 -4.17 3.18 -5.55
C ARG A 115 -5.34 3.28 -4.60
N VAL A 116 -5.03 3.49 -3.34
CA VAL A 116 -5.99 3.40 -2.25
C VAL A 116 -6.12 4.76 -1.58
N ILE A 117 -7.35 5.27 -1.48
CA ILE A 117 -7.66 6.52 -0.81
C ILE A 117 -8.51 6.23 0.42
N CYS A 118 -8.10 6.75 1.58
CA CYS A 118 -8.95 6.84 2.76
C CYS A 118 -9.65 8.20 2.75
N ASP A 119 -10.95 8.21 2.44
CA ASP A 119 -11.78 9.40 2.33
C ASP A 119 -13.13 9.22 3.01
N SER A 120 -13.18 9.51 4.30
CA SER A 120 -14.35 9.27 5.13
C SER A 120 -15.64 9.90 4.61
N GLN A 121 -15.56 11.02 3.89
CA GLN A 121 -16.68 11.85 3.46
C GLN A 121 -16.81 12.05 1.95
N LEU A 122 -16.07 11.28 1.16
CA LEU A 122 -16.02 11.38 -0.31
C LEU A 122 -15.71 12.79 -0.82
N ARG A 123 -14.68 13.44 -0.22
CA ARG A 123 -14.24 14.78 -0.62
C ARG A 123 -13.27 14.79 -1.79
N THR A 124 -12.82 13.62 -2.24
CA THR A 124 -11.94 13.50 -3.41
C THR A 124 -12.63 14.05 -4.64
N PRO A 125 -12.08 15.06 -5.31
CA PRO A 125 -12.69 15.62 -6.52
C PRO A 125 -12.79 14.57 -7.63
N SER A 126 -13.89 14.53 -8.37
CA SER A 126 -14.07 13.63 -9.52
C SER A 126 -13.03 13.85 -10.62
N THR A 127 -12.41 15.02 -10.65
CA THR A 127 -11.34 15.42 -11.56
C THR A 127 -9.94 14.98 -11.09
N ALA A 128 -9.81 14.43 -9.88
CA ALA A 128 -8.52 14.02 -9.33
C ALA A 128 -7.79 13.06 -10.29
N ARG A 129 -6.50 13.32 -10.52
CA ARG A 129 -5.67 12.59 -11.51
C ARG A 129 -5.65 11.09 -11.29
N LEU A 130 -5.65 10.66 -10.03
CA LEU A 130 -5.64 9.24 -9.70
C LEU A 130 -6.95 8.52 -10.08
N LEU A 131 -8.11 9.23 -10.14
CA LEU A 131 -9.41 8.68 -10.53
C LEU A 131 -9.56 8.49 -12.05
N GLN A 132 -8.66 9.05 -12.86
CA GLN A 132 -8.75 9.01 -14.33
C GLN A 132 -8.34 7.65 -14.92
N SER A 133 -7.83 6.72 -14.12
CA SER A 133 -7.39 5.39 -14.55
C SER A 133 -7.91 4.30 -13.62
N GLU A 134 -7.92 3.06 -14.11
CA GLU A 134 -8.38 1.88 -13.36
C GLU A 134 -7.43 1.50 -12.22
N GLY A 135 -7.88 0.61 -11.31
CA GLY A 135 -7.10 0.14 -10.15
C GLY A 135 -7.09 1.14 -9.00
N VAL A 136 -8.19 1.85 -8.78
CA VAL A 136 -8.37 2.77 -7.65
C VAL A 136 -9.45 2.25 -6.71
N LEU A 137 -9.15 2.25 -5.41
CA LEU A 137 -10.07 1.96 -4.33
C LEU A 137 -10.26 3.20 -3.45
N VAL A 138 -11.49 3.58 -3.18
CA VAL A 138 -11.81 4.66 -2.23
C VAL A 138 -12.54 4.07 -1.05
N TYR A 139 -11.90 4.06 0.11
CA TYR A 139 -12.52 3.62 1.36
C TYR A 139 -13.21 4.78 2.05
N THR A 140 -14.49 4.61 2.34
CA THR A 140 -15.33 5.65 2.93
C THR A 140 -16.25 5.09 4.01
N GLN A 141 -16.81 5.97 4.84
CA GLN A 141 -17.94 5.67 5.72
C GLN A 141 -19.28 6.11 5.11
N SER A 142 -19.24 7.00 4.13
CA SER A 142 -20.43 7.50 3.43
C SER A 142 -21.07 6.40 2.55
N HIS A 143 -22.28 6.66 2.07
CA HIS A 143 -22.86 5.79 1.06
C HIS A 143 -21.99 5.81 -0.19
N PRO A 144 -21.70 4.63 -0.78
CA PRO A 144 -20.92 4.55 -2.00
C PRO A 144 -21.61 5.31 -3.15
N GLU A 145 -20.87 6.20 -3.77
CA GLU A 145 -21.27 6.91 -5.00
C GLU A 145 -20.26 6.59 -6.10
N LEU A 146 -20.67 6.76 -7.36
CA LEU A 146 -19.76 6.56 -8.47
C LEU A 146 -18.69 7.65 -8.49
N MET A 147 -17.43 7.26 -8.41
CA MET A 147 -16.27 8.16 -8.45
C MET A 147 -15.36 7.79 -9.63
N GLY A 148 -15.72 8.26 -10.82
CA GLY A 148 -14.96 7.97 -12.03
C GLY A 148 -14.86 6.45 -12.27
N LYS A 149 -13.64 5.93 -12.39
CA LYS A 149 -13.37 4.49 -12.55
C LYS A 149 -13.01 3.78 -11.22
N ALA A 150 -13.11 4.47 -10.10
CA ALA A 150 -12.76 3.91 -8.80
C ALA A 150 -13.86 2.99 -8.26
N GLU A 151 -13.45 1.91 -7.62
CA GLU A 151 -14.32 1.11 -6.75
C GLU A 151 -14.42 1.82 -5.40
N VAL A 152 -15.64 2.14 -4.97
CA VAL A 152 -15.90 2.76 -3.67
C VAL A 152 -16.33 1.70 -2.67
N VAL A 153 -15.58 1.56 -1.59
CA VAL A 153 -15.78 0.53 -0.56
C VAL A 153 -16.17 1.19 0.75
N ARG A 154 -17.35 0.84 1.26
CA ARG A 154 -17.77 1.29 2.58
C ARG A 154 -17.14 0.44 3.67
N VAL A 155 -16.53 1.10 4.67
CA VAL A 155 -15.96 0.45 5.85
C VAL A 155 -16.45 1.13 7.14
N GLY A 156 -16.20 0.48 8.27
CA GLY A 156 -16.47 1.05 9.58
C GLY A 156 -15.62 2.27 9.89
N THR A 157 -15.89 2.87 11.05
CA THR A 157 -15.19 4.06 11.55
C THR A 157 -14.34 3.73 12.77
N ASP A 158 -13.26 4.49 12.94
CA ASP A 158 -12.53 4.55 14.20
C ASP A 158 -13.28 5.42 15.24
N GLU A 159 -12.75 5.53 16.45
CA GLU A 159 -13.29 6.33 17.55
C GLU A 159 -13.44 7.84 17.22
N LYS A 160 -12.75 8.33 16.20
CA LYS A 160 -12.79 9.71 15.72
C LYS A 160 -13.68 9.89 14.48
N ALA A 161 -14.58 8.95 14.22
CA ALA A 161 -15.47 8.95 13.06
C ALA A 161 -14.72 9.07 11.71
N ARG A 162 -13.56 8.40 11.60
CA ARG A 162 -12.77 8.29 10.36
C ARG A 162 -12.78 6.86 9.89
N VAL A 163 -12.48 6.64 8.62
CA VAL A 163 -12.29 5.29 8.03
C VAL A 163 -11.41 4.43 8.96
N ASP A 164 -11.89 3.25 9.33
CA ASP A 164 -11.13 2.29 10.12
C ASP A 164 -9.99 1.69 9.27
N LEU A 165 -8.76 2.05 9.59
CA LEU A 165 -7.58 1.57 8.86
C LEU A 165 -7.35 0.07 9.00
N LEU A 166 -7.74 -0.54 10.12
CA LEU A 166 -7.62 -1.99 10.28
C LEU A 166 -8.59 -2.71 9.33
N ALA A 167 -9.81 -2.20 9.17
CA ALA A 167 -10.77 -2.73 8.21
C ALA A 167 -10.26 -2.58 6.77
N VAL A 168 -9.64 -1.45 6.43
CA VAL A 168 -8.99 -1.24 5.12
C VAL A 168 -7.88 -2.27 4.89
N LEU A 169 -6.99 -2.46 5.86
CA LEU A 169 -5.89 -3.42 5.72
C LEU A 169 -6.38 -4.86 5.63
N LYS A 170 -7.45 -5.23 6.34
CA LYS A 170 -8.08 -6.56 6.23
C LYS A 170 -8.65 -6.78 4.82
N ASP A 171 -9.37 -5.81 4.27
CA ASP A 171 -9.91 -5.91 2.90
C ASP A 171 -8.79 -6.01 1.86
N LEU A 172 -7.72 -5.20 1.99
CA LEU A 172 -6.56 -5.31 1.12
C LEU A 172 -5.87 -6.68 1.23
N GLY A 173 -5.79 -7.27 2.42
CA GLY A 173 -5.31 -8.63 2.62
C GLY A 173 -6.17 -9.68 1.90
N LEU A 174 -7.49 -9.58 1.97
CA LEU A 174 -8.45 -10.44 1.27
C LEU A 174 -8.33 -10.30 -0.26
N ARG A 175 -8.04 -9.09 -0.77
CA ARG A 175 -7.76 -8.81 -2.19
C ARG A 175 -6.38 -9.33 -2.65
N GLY A 176 -5.62 -9.96 -1.77
CA GLY A 176 -4.31 -10.54 -2.10
C GLY A 176 -3.13 -9.57 -2.01
N CYS A 177 -3.31 -8.37 -1.46
CA CYS A 177 -2.22 -7.44 -1.26
C CYS A 177 -1.24 -7.95 -0.20
N ASN A 178 0.02 -8.16 -0.59
CA ASN A 178 1.09 -8.59 0.31
C ASN A 178 1.77 -7.40 1.00
N GLU A 179 2.06 -6.35 0.24
CA GLU A 179 2.73 -5.15 0.74
C GLU A 179 1.92 -3.90 0.40
N VAL A 180 1.75 -3.00 1.36
CA VAL A 180 1.09 -1.70 1.21
C VAL A 180 2.09 -0.61 1.54
N LEU A 181 2.34 0.28 0.57
CA LEU A 181 3.12 1.49 0.77
C LEU A 181 2.19 2.65 1.15
N VAL A 182 2.39 3.23 2.31
CA VAL A 182 1.67 4.43 2.74
C VAL A 182 2.46 5.67 2.33
N GLU A 183 1.87 6.48 1.45
CA GLU A 183 2.36 7.80 1.07
C GLU A 183 1.31 8.84 1.48
N ALA A 184 1.40 9.35 2.69
CA ALA A 184 0.41 10.25 3.27
C ALA A 184 1.05 11.25 4.23
N GLY A 185 0.32 12.33 4.51
CA GLY A 185 0.72 13.29 5.53
C GLY A 185 0.56 12.76 6.96
N ALA A 186 1.00 13.56 7.93
CA ALA A 186 1.06 13.19 9.34
C ALA A 186 -0.27 12.69 9.92
N THR A 187 -1.40 13.21 9.44
CA THR A 187 -2.73 12.81 9.95
C THR A 187 -3.05 11.33 9.73
N LEU A 188 -2.68 10.77 8.59
CA LEU A 188 -2.90 9.35 8.31
C LEU A 188 -1.74 8.49 8.82
N SER A 189 -0.49 8.93 8.63
CA SER A 189 0.70 8.17 9.00
C SER A 189 0.90 8.05 10.52
N GLY A 190 0.28 8.91 11.31
CA GLY A 190 0.31 8.90 12.78
C GLY A 190 -0.83 8.08 13.43
N ARG A 191 -1.54 7.26 12.67
CA ARG A 191 -2.63 6.38 13.13
C ARG A 191 -2.20 4.94 13.14
#